data_d4f8f3b4fa3abac373a5d775c406c368
#
_entry.id   d4f8f3b4fa3abac373a5d775c406c368
#
_cell.length_a   1.000
_cell.length_b   1.000
_cell.length_c   1.000
_cell.angle_alpha   90.00
_cell.angle_beta   90.00
_cell.angle_gamma   90.00
#
_symmetry.space_group_name_H-M   'P 1'
#
loop_
_entity.id
_entity.type
_entity.pdbx_description
1 polymer ?
#
loop_
_entity_poly.entity_id
_entity_poly.type
_entity_poly.pdbx_seq_one_letter_code
_entity_poly.pdbx_strand_id
1 'polypeptide(L)' 'MGRPPLKQAFTVCYEKGGTELQRYTITALTQLAAETEADNRFKRAYPEVKESDPAISRRVEAH' A
#
# COMPACT_ATOMS: atom_id res chain seq x y z
N MET A 1 18.77 14.04 23.77
CA MET A 1 18.73 12.94 22.82
C MET A 1 17.34 12.83 22.21
N GLY A 2 17.27 12.88 20.88
CA GLY A 2 16.02 12.71 20.19
C GLY A 2 15.55 11.27 20.25
N ARG A 3 14.25 11.07 20.37
CA ARG A 3 13.67 9.74 20.19
C ARG A 3 13.75 9.37 18.72
N PRO A 4 14.02 8.10 18.38
CA PRO A 4 13.90 7.69 16.99
C PRO A 4 12.47 7.90 16.51
N PRO A 5 12.27 8.28 15.23
CA PRO A 5 10.93 8.43 14.71
C PRO A 5 10.14 7.13 14.89
N LEU A 6 8.92 7.25 15.39
CA LEU A 6 8.06 6.09 15.53
C LEU A 6 7.49 5.71 14.17
N LYS A 7 7.65 4.46 13.81
CA LYS A 7 6.98 3.94 12.63
C LYS A 7 5.49 3.81 12.91
N GLN A 8 4.71 4.10 11.90
CA GLN A 8 3.25 4.04 11.96
C GLN A 8 2.77 2.92 11.05
N ALA A 9 1.73 2.22 11.47
CA ALA A 9 1.12 1.20 10.63
C ALA A 9 0.17 1.84 9.63
N PHE A 10 0.26 1.42 8.38
CA PHE A 10 -0.62 1.84 7.30
C PHE A 10 -1.23 0.61 6.66
N THR A 11 -2.51 0.68 6.34
CA THR A 11 -3.18 -0.36 5.57
C THR A 11 -3.41 0.16 4.17
N VAL A 12 -2.88 -0.57 3.19
CA VAL A 12 -3.01 -0.22 1.77
C VAL A 12 -3.90 -1.27 1.11
N CYS A 13 -5.04 -0.83 0.59
CA CYS A 13 -6.03 -1.70 -0.04
C CYS A 13 -6.07 -1.45 -1.53
N TYR A 14 -6.11 -2.53 -2.30
CA TYR A 14 -6.26 -2.47 -3.76
C TYR A 14 -7.61 -3.05 -4.13
N GLU A 15 -8.40 -2.30 -4.87
CA GLU A 15 -9.74 -2.68 -5.27
C GLU A 15 -9.90 -2.56 -6.78
N LYS A 16 -10.72 -3.42 -7.35
CA LYS A 16 -11.10 -3.38 -8.76
C LYS A 16 -12.58 -3.64 -8.87
N GLY A 17 -13.31 -2.66 -9.44
CA GLY A 17 -14.75 -2.78 -9.61
C GLY A 17 -15.51 -2.99 -8.30
N GLY A 18 -15.04 -2.39 -7.21
CA GLY A 18 -15.66 -2.53 -5.90
C GLY A 18 -15.26 -3.79 -5.14
N THR A 19 -14.43 -4.64 -5.75
CA THR A 19 -13.96 -5.88 -5.12
C THR A 19 -12.53 -5.68 -4.62
N GLU A 20 -12.28 -5.97 -3.34
CA GLU A 20 -10.94 -5.91 -2.78
C GLU A 20 -10.10 -7.05 -3.35
N LEU A 21 -8.98 -6.70 -4.00
CA LEU A 21 -8.04 -7.67 -4.54
C LEU A 21 -7.01 -8.09 -3.52
N GLN A 22 -6.49 -7.12 -2.77
CA GLN A 22 -5.41 -7.36 -1.82
C GLN A 22 -5.35 -6.24 -0.79
N ARG A 23 -4.85 -6.59 0.40
CA ARG A 23 -4.67 -5.65 1.50
C ARG A 23 -3.32 -5.93 2.14
N TYR A 24 -2.54 -4.85 2.35
CA TYR A 24 -1.25 -4.94 3.04
C TYR A 24 -1.24 -4.03 4.24
N THR A 25 -0.74 -4.53 5.37
CA THR A 25 -0.46 -3.70 6.53
C THR A 25 1.05 -3.53 6.62
N ILE A 26 1.50 -2.29 6.50
CA ILE A 26 2.92 -1.96 6.42
C ILE A 26 3.26 -0.93 7.48
N THR A 27 4.33 -1.18 8.21
CA THR A 27 4.86 -0.24 9.19
C THR A 27 5.95 0.58 8.53
N ALA A 28 5.78 1.90 8.49
CA ALA A 28 6.72 2.80 7.85
C ALA A 28 6.73 4.16 8.54
N LEU A 29 7.74 4.96 8.24
CA LEU A 29 7.88 6.30 8.80
C LEU A 29 6.92 7.29 8.16
N THR A 30 6.58 7.07 6.88
CA THR A 30 5.70 7.96 6.13
C THR A 30 4.70 7.16 5.33
N GLN A 31 3.60 7.81 4.97
CA GLN A 31 2.60 7.20 4.10
C GLN A 31 3.19 6.84 2.73
N LEU A 32 4.02 7.72 2.17
CA LEU A 32 4.64 7.48 0.87
C LEU A 32 5.50 6.23 0.88
N ALA A 33 6.27 6.02 1.95
CA ALA A 33 7.09 4.81 2.08
C ALA A 33 6.23 3.55 2.16
N ALA A 34 5.11 3.62 2.89
CA ALA A 34 4.17 2.51 2.99
C ALA A 34 3.55 2.19 1.63
N GLU A 35 3.13 3.21 0.89
CA GLU A 35 2.55 3.03 -0.44
C GLU A 35 3.54 2.41 -1.41
N THR A 36 4.79 2.87 -1.38
CA THR A 36 5.84 2.34 -2.25
C THR A 36 6.09 0.86 -1.99
N GLU A 37 6.19 0.48 -0.72
CA GLU A 37 6.39 -0.92 -0.38
C GLU A 37 5.19 -1.79 -0.77
N ALA A 38 3.98 -1.30 -0.52
CA ALA A 38 2.76 -2.03 -0.89
C ALA A 38 2.68 -2.22 -2.40
N ASP A 39 3.00 -1.18 -3.18
CA ASP A 39 3.00 -1.27 -4.65
C ASP A 39 4.00 -2.31 -5.13
N ASN A 40 5.19 -2.37 -4.53
CA ASN A 40 6.18 -3.37 -4.88
C ASN A 40 5.69 -4.80 -4.59
N ARG A 41 5.03 -5.00 -3.46
CA ARG A 41 4.45 -6.30 -3.11
C ARG A 41 3.30 -6.66 -4.04
N PHE A 42 2.46 -5.69 -4.37
CA PHE A 42 1.34 -5.92 -5.27
C PHE A 42 1.80 -6.33 -6.67
N LYS A 43 2.82 -5.67 -7.20
CA LYS A 43 3.40 -6.03 -8.50
C LYS A 43 3.93 -7.46 -8.53
N ARG A 44 4.55 -7.90 -7.44
CA ARG A 44 5.06 -9.28 -7.35
C ARG A 44 3.94 -10.29 -7.31
N ALA A 45 2.85 -9.96 -6.61
CA ALA A 45 1.70 -10.86 -6.49
C ALA A 45 0.86 -10.89 -7.78
N TYR A 46 0.80 -9.78 -8.50
CA TYR A 46 -0.03 -9.62 -9.70
C TYR A 46 0.79 -9.03 -10.85
N PRO A 47 1.77 -9.79 -11.39
CA PRO A 47 2.67 -9.25 -12.41
C PRO A 47 1.97 -8.90 -13.72
N GLU A 48 0.80 -9.47 -13.97
CA GLU A 48 0.01 -9.17 -15.17
C GLU A 48 -0.78 -7.87 -15.06
N VAL A 49 -0.85 -7.28 -13.88
CA VAL A 49 -1.57 -6.01 -13.67
C VAL A 49 -0.63 -4.86 -13.96
N LYS A 50 -1.05 -3.95 -14.84
CA LYS A 50 -0.28 -2.76 -15.15
C LYS A 50 -0.44 -1.73 -14.04
N GLU A 51 0.65 -1.05 -13.69
CA GLU A 51 0.67 -0.01 -12.66
C GLU A 51 -0.37 1.07 -12.89
N SER A 52 -0.64 1.37 -14.16
CA SER A 52 -1.55 2.44 -14.56
C SER A 52 -2.93 1.95 -14.94
N ASP A 53 -3.31 0.74 -14.50
CA ASP A 53 -4.66 0.23 -14.78
C ASP A 53 -5.70 1.10 -14.08
N PRO A 54 -6.53 1.84 -14.85
CA PRO A 54 -7.51 2.75 -14.26
C PRO A 54 -8.64 2.04 -13.52
N ALA A 55 -8.79 0.74 -13.72
CA ALA A 55 -9.79 -0.06 -13.02
C ALA A 55 -9.38 -0.39 -11.59
N ILE A 56 -8.10 -0.22 -11.25
CA ILE A 56 -7.59 -0.53 -9.92
C ILE A 56 -7.45 0.76 -9.12
N SER A 57 -8.11 0.77 -7.97
CA SER A 57 -8.05 1.87 -7.01
C SER A 57 -7.22 1.45 -5.81
N ARG A 58 -6.44 2.39 -5.30
CA ARG A 58 -5.66 2.19 -4.09
C ARG A 58 -6.19 3.11 -3.00
N ARG A 59 -6.41 2.56 -1.82
CA ARG A 59 -6.83 3.32 -0.66
C ARG A 59 -5.85 3.07 0.48
N VAL A 60 -5.43 4.13 1.18
CA VAL A 60 -4.48 4.04 2.28
C VAL A 60 -5.14 4.56 3.55
N GLU A 61 -5.02 3.79 4.62
CA GLU A 61 -5.51 4.17 5.94
C GLU A 61 -4.36 4.14 6.93
N ALA A 62 -4.19 5.21 7.69
CA ALA A 62 -3.20 5.28 8.76
C ALA A 62 -3.83 4.76 10.06
N HIS A 63 -3.06 4.02 10.81
CA HIS A 63 -3.49 3.49 12.11
C HIS A 63 -2.83 4.18 13.27
#